data_8fede990be6980a3d56d078a608fb339
#
_entry.id   8fede990be6980a3d56d078a608fb339
#
_cell.length_a   1.000
_cell.length_b   1.000
_cell.length_c   1.000
_cell.angle_alpha   90.00
_cell.angle_beta   90.00
_cell.angle_gamma   90.00
#
_symmetry.space_group_name_H-M   'P 1'
#
loop_
_entity.id
_entity.type
_entity.pdbx_description
1 polymer ?
#
loop_
_entity_poly.entity_id
_entity_poly.type
_entity_poly.pdbx_seq_one_letter_code
_entity_poly.pdbx_strand_id
1 'polypeptide(L)'
;GADWIEYGADNNYFQYLIDRYNGSPTNNAAINGISQAIYGKGLNATNSSAKPNEYAQMVSLFKKDVVRKLCYDLKLMGQCAVQVIYSKDRKTIAQLEHMPVETLRAEKCDDKGDIPAYYYYKDWANIKRTDNPLRIPAYGMSKENIEIFYIKPYKSGFYYYSPVDYQGGLQYAELEEEVSNYHLNNILNGLAPSMLINFNNGTPNQQERQLIEQKIAQKFSGTSNAGKFILAFNDNKESQAEITPVQLSDAHNQYQFLSEESQSKIQVAHRVVSPFLLGIRTSSGFSSNSDEIKTASLLMDNTVIRPFQELLIDSFDTLLAHNEISLNLYFTTLQPLEFTEVDSSIQDKETIEEETGVETVDGIDTGSGVDVISENVTEDEIEKVDASYNGAQISSAISIIEKVKEGILTPDQAKTFLIQFLQLPENIANSFFDNDTINLSKVKNYLESKRKKEVSLESFGEDEDLTEWELIDE
;
A
#
# COMPACT_ATOMS: atom_id res chain seq x y z
N GLY A 1 -27.24 12.63 -30.58
CA GLY A 1 -25.96 12.53 -29.92
C GLY A 1 -26.21 12.30 -28.45
N ALA A 2 -25.30 11.66 -27.76
CA ALA A 2 -25.40 11.52 -26.31
C ALA A 2 -25.36 12.90 -25.65
N ASP A 3 -26.15 13.09 -24.59
CA ASP A 3 -26.24 14.36 -23.87
C ASP A 3 -25.04 14.57 -22.93
N TRP A 4 -24.21 13.55 -22.75
CA TRP A 4 -23.01 13.55 -21.90
C TRP A 4 -21.73 13.39 -22.69
N ILE A 5 -20.62 13.78 -22.07
CA ILE A 5 -19.26 13.62 -22.60
C ILE A 5 -18.67 12.31 -22.06
N GLU A 6 -18.25 11.45 -22.97
CA GLU A 6 -17.58 10.20 -22.65
C GLU A 6 -16.16 10.45 -22.11
N TYR A 7 -15.67 9.54 -21.22
CA TYR A 7 -14.33 9.61 -20.68
C TYR A 7 -13.51 8.37 -21.06
N GLY A 8 -12.50 8.60 -21.92
CA GLY A 8 -11.66 7.55 -22.47
C GLY A 8 -12.31 6.79 -23.64
N ALA A 9 -11.60 5.82 -24.17
CA ALA A 9 -12.12 4.89 -25.17
C ALA A 9 -13.27 4.08 -24.56
N ASP A 10 -14.35 3.94 -25.32
CA ASP A 10 -15.54 3.20 -24.88
C ASP A 10 -16.15 3.70 -23.54
N ASN A 11 -15.91 4.96 -23.22
CA ASN A 11 -16.42 5.58 -21.98
C ASN A 11 -16.01 4.86 -20.68
N ASN A 12 -14.84 4.22 -20.66
CA ASN A 12 -14.44 3.28 -19.61
C ASN A 12 -13.15 3.68 -18.85
N TYR A 13 -12.73 4.95 -18.93
CA TYR A 13 -11.46 5.33 -18.35
C TYR A 13 -11.42 5.22 -16.82
N PHE A 14 -12.51 5.52 -16.13
CA PHE A 14 -12.56 5.32 -14.66
C PHE A 14 -12.40 3.85 -14.26
N GLN A 15 -13.01 2.94 -15.02
CA GLN A 15 -12.83 1.51 -14.77
C GLN A 15 -11.39 1.08 -15.04
N TYR A 16 -10.76 1.61 -16.07
CA TYR A 16 -9.34 1.36 -16.35
C TYR A 16 -8.46 1.77 -15.16
N LEU A 17 -8.71 2.91 -14.52
CA LEU A 17 -7.99 3.34 -13.31
C LEU A 17 -8.20 2.37 -12.13
N ILE A 18 -9.43 1.91 -11.95
CA ILE A 18 -9.77 0.90 -10.91
C ILE A 18 -9.02 -0.42 -11.19
N ASP A 19 -9.00 -0.85 -12.44
CA ASP A 19 -8.31 -2.09 -12.82
C ASP A 19 -6.79 -1.98 -12.59
N ARG A 20 -6.19 -0.83 -12.88
CA ARG A 20 -4.76 -0.58 -12.59
C ARG A 20 -4.46 -0.52 -11.10
N TYR A 21 -5.39 -0.05 -10.29
CA TYR A 21 -5.30 -0.10 -8.83
C TYR A 21 -5.38 -1.54 -8.30
N ASN A 22 -6.31 -2.32 -8.82
CA ASN A 22 -6.53 -3.70 -8.36
C ASN A 22 -5.42 -4.65 -8.82
N GLY A 23 -4.86 -4.46 -10.01
CA GLY A 23 -3.91 -5.37 -10.63
C GLY A 23 -2.44 -5.12 -10.29
N SER A 24 -2.09 -3.91 -9.84
CA SER A 24 -0.70 -3.53 -9.57
C SER A 24 -0.46 -3.32 -8.07
N PRO A 25 0.35 -4.15 -7.41
CA PRO A 25 0.66 -3.99 -5.98
C PRO A 25 1.31 -2.66 -5.66
N THR A 26 2.22 -2.19 -6.48
CA THR A 26 2.94 -0.92 -6.26
C THR A 26 2.01 0.28 -6.44
N ASN A 27 1.18 0.28 -7.48
CA ASN A 27 0.20 1.34 -7.71
C ASN A 27 -0.85 1.37 -6.58
N ASN A 28 -1.32 0.21 -6.15
CA ASN A 28 -2.22 0.06 -5.01
C ASN A 28 -1.62 0.65 -3.73
N ALA A 29 -0.39 0.29 -3.38
CA ALA A 29 0.29 0.79 -2.19
C ALA A 29 0.47 2.31 -2.22
N ALA A 30 0.86 2.87 -3.37
CA ALA A 30 1.03 4.31 -3.53
C ALA A 30 -0.29 5.08 -3.38
N ILE A 31 -1.36 4.62 -4.02
CA ILE A 31 -2.67 5.25 -3.94
C ILE A 31 -3.22 5.18 -2.51
N ASN A 32 -3.16 4.02 -1.87
CA ASN A 32 -3.61 3.86 -0.50
C ASN A 32 -2.81 4.74 0.47
N GLY A 33 -1.49 4.70 0.39
CA GLY A 33 -0.62 5.48 1.28
C GLY A 33 -0.81 6.99 1.12
N ILE A 34 -0.87 7.47 -0.12
CA ILE A 34 -1.05 8.91 -0.40
C ILE A 34 -2.47 9.37 -0.03
N SER A 35 -3.51 8.61 -0.35
CA SER A 35 -4.88 8.98 0.02
C SER A 35 -5.09 9.04 1.53
N GLN A 36 -4.48 8.12 2.27
CA GLN A 36 -4.47 8.15 3.74
C GLN A 36 -3.73 9.38 4.27
N ALA A 37 -2.60 9.74 3.66
CA ALA A 37 -1.84 10.93 4.05
C ALA A 37 -2.60 12.24 3.73
N ILE A 38 -3.36 12.29 2.64
CA ILE A 38 -4.22 13.45 2.31
C ILE A 38 -5.26 13.67 3.41
N TYR A 39 -5.93 12.61 3.83
CA TYR A 39 -6.89 12.69 4.92
C TYR A 39 -6.22 12.97 6.27
N GLY A 40 -5.05 12.35 6.52
CA GLY A 40 -4.33 12.47 7.77
C GLY A 40 -5.16 11.98 8.97
N LYS A 41 -5.28 12.83 9.98
CA LYS A 41 -6.18 12.66 11.14
C LYS A 41 -7.53 13.37 10.95
N GLY A 42 -7.79 13.90 9.77
CA GLY A 42 -9.06 14.52 9.40
C GLY A 42 -9.03 16.03 9.27
N LEU A 43 -10.20 16.58 8.96
CA LEU A 43 -10.42 18.00 8.76
C LEU A 43 -10.62 18.70 10.09
N ASN A 44 -9.94 19.82 10.27
CA ASN A 44 -10.02 20.65 11.47
C ASN A 44 -9.98 22.15 11.10
N ALA A 45 -10.11 23.04 12.07
CA ALA A 45 -10.04 24.47 11.87
C ALA A 45 -9.22 25.14 12.98
N THR A 46 -8.27 26.02 12.61
CA THR A 46 -7.41 26.71 13.57
C THR A 46 -8.16 27.68 14.47
N ASN A 47 -9.29 28.20 14.01
CA ASN A 47 -10.15 29.13 14.74
C ASN A 47 -11.42 28.51 15.33
N SER A 48 -11.41 27.19 15.54
CA SER A 48 -12.55 26.44 16.10
C SER A 48 -13.01 26.97 17.47
N SER A 49 -12.08 27.32 18.33
CA SER A 49 -12.37 27.88 19.66
C SER A 49 -13.06 29.23 19.61
N ALA A 50 -12.71 30.07 18.61
CA ALA A 50 -13.32 31.40 18.42
C ALA A 50 -14.71 31.30 17.77
N LYS A 51 -14.98 30.24 17.05
CA LYS A 51 -16.22 30.05 16.27
C LYS A 51 -16.83 28.63 16.51
N PRO A 52 -17.20 28.29 17.73
CA PRO A 52 -17.62 26.94 18.10
C PRO A 52 -18.88 26.48 17.36
N ASN A 53 -19.83 27.38 17.12
CA ASN A 53 -21.08 27.04 16.41
C ASN A 53 -20.82 26.74 14.92
N GLU A 54 -20.00 27.55 14.26
CA GLU A 54 -19.62 27.32 12.87
C GLU A 54 -18.80 26.03 12.73
N TYR A 55 -17.89 25.78 13.68
CA TYR A 55 -17.13 24.54 13.73
C TYR A 55 -18.01 23.31 13.88
N ALA A 56 -19.00 23.32 14.77
CA ALA A 56 -19.95 22.23 14.95
C ALA A 56 -20.78 21.98 13.68
N GLN A 57 -21.19 23.02 12.96
CA GLN A 57 -21.87 22.90 11.69
C GLN A 57 -20.96 22.28 10.61
N MET A 58 -19.71 22.70 10.54
CA MET A 58 -18.72 22.13 9.63
C MET A 58 -18.52 20.64 9.88
N VAL A 59 -18.35 20.22 11.12
CA VAL A 59 -18.21 18.79 11.51
C VAL A 59 -19.44 17.98 11.14
N SER A 60 -20.64 18.56 11.28
CA SER A 60 -21.90 17.91 10.89
C SER A 60 -22.03 17.74 9.38
N LEU A 61 -21.59 18.72 8.58
CA LEU A 61 -21.65 18.66 7.12
C LEU A 61 -20.57 17.75 6.53
N PHE A 62 -19.32 17.92 6.95
CA PHE A 62 -18.17 17.14 6.50
C PHE A 62 -17.92 15.95 7.42
N LYS A 63 -18.80 14.95 7.34
CA LYS A 63 -18.62 13.68 8.03
C LYS A 63 -17.28 13.05 7.68
N LYS A 64 -16.62 12.45 8.65
CA LYS A 64 -15.31 11.80 8.47
C LYS A 64 -15.29 10.81 7.32
N ASP A 65 -16.34 9.99 7.20
CA ASP A 65 -16.50 9.01 6.12
C ASP A 65 -16.56 9.68 4.74
N VAL A 66 -17.33 10.75 4.60
CA VAL A 66 -17.43 11.52 3.34
C VAL A 66 -16.07 12.09 2.95
N VAL A 67 -15.37 12.71 3.87
CA VAL A 67 -14.05 13.31 3.61
C VAL A 67 -13.01 12.26 3.23
N ARG A 68 -13.00 11.09 3.89
CA ARG A 68 -12.11 9.98 3.52
C ARG A 68 -12.36 9.50 2.08
N LYS A 69 -13.61 9.33 1.70
CA LYS A 69 -13.99 8.91 0.34
C LYS A 69 -13.58 9.94 -0.70
N LEU A 70 -13.72 11.23 -0.40
CA LEU A 70 -13.27 12.31 -1.28
C LEU A 70 -11.75 12.30 -1.47
N CYS A 71 -10.99 12.12 -0.41
CA CYS A 71 -9.52 12.01 -0.48
C CYS A 71 -9.09 10.81 -1.32
N TYR A 72 -9.75 9.67 -1.15
CA TYR A 72 -9.47 8.46 -1.91
C TYR A 72 -9.78 8.63 -3.40
N ASP A 73 -10.97 9.11 -3.74
CA ASP A 73 -11.37 9.32 -5.13
C ASP A 73 -10.48 10.36 -5.83
N LEU A 74 -10.14 11.45 -5.14
CA LEU A 74 -9.26 12.47 -5.70
C LEU A 74 -7.89 11.91 -6.10
N LYS A 75 -7.34 11.01 -5.29
CA LYS A 75 -6.07 10.36 -5.61
C LYS A 75 -6.21 9.28 -6.68
N LEU A 76 -7.16 8.39 -6.55
CA LEU A 76 -7.36 7.27 -7.48
C LEU A 76 -7.87 7.73 -8.85
N MET A 77 -8.85 8.64 -8.87
CA MET A 77 -9.56 9.06 -10.07
C MET A 77 -9.11 10.42 -10.64
N GLY A 78 -8.27 11.15 -9.88
CA GLY A 78 -7.84 12.50 -10.24
C GLY A 78 -8.91 13.58 -10.02
N GLN A 79 -10.07 13.22 -9.51
CA GLN A 79 -11.23 14.05 -9.29
C GLN A 79 -12.18 13.37 -8.30
N CYS A 80 -13.04 14.16 -7.68
CA CYS A 80 -14.08 13.64 -6.79
C CYS A 80 -15.33 14.51 -6.86
N ALA A 81 -16.42 14.01 -6.31
CA ALA A 81 -17.70 14.71 -6.36
C ALA A 81 -18.47 14.60 -5.04
N VAL A 82 -19.16 15.69 -4.73
CA VAL A 82 -20.03 15.82 -3.57
C VAL A 82 -21.46 16.02 -4.03
N GLN A 83 -22.37 15.26 -3.47
CA GLN A 83 -23.80 15.50 -3.61
C GLN A 83 -24.21 16.55 -2.57
N VAL A 84 -24.66 17.68 -3.04
CA VAL A 84 -25.14 18.80 -2.22
C VAL A 84 -26.62 18.72 -2.08
N ILE A 85 -27.11 18.58 -0.85
CA ILE A 85 -28.54 18.51 -0.54
C ILE A 85 -28.93 19.76 0.24
N TYR A 86 -29.81 20.54 -0.34
CA TYR A 86 -30.30 21.78 0.26
C TYR A 86 -31.44 21.57 1.23
N SER A 87 -31.61 22.54 2.13
CA SER A 87 -32.83 22.65 2.94
C SER A 87 -34.06 22.86 2.06
N LYS A 88 -35.26 22.61 2.60
CA LYS A 88 -36.52 22.74 1.84
C LYS A 88 -36.75 24.15 1.28
N ASP A 89 -36.32 25.17 2.02
CA ASP A 89 -36.37 26.58 1.58
C ASP A 89 -35.17 26.99 0.73
N ARG A 90 -34.24 26.06 0.53
CA ARG A 90 -33.03 26.23 -0.25
C ARG A 90 -32.07 27.34 0.21
N LYS A 91 -32.22 27.83 1.41
CA LYS A 91 -31.34 28.87 1.97
C LYS A 91 -29.99 28.32 2.41
N THR A 92 -29.97 27.09 2.89
CA THR A 92 -28.77 26.46 3.42
C THR A 92 -28.55 25.09 2.79
N ILE A 93 -27.30 24.62 2.79
CA ILE A 93 -26.95 23.24 2.53
C ILE A 93 -27.26 22.47 3.80
N ALA A 94 -28.16 21.49 3.70
CA ALA A 94 -28.58 20.67 4.83
C ALA A 94 -27.67 19.46 5.04
N GLN A 95 -27.13 18.92 3.93
CA GLN A 95 -26.35 17.67 3.96
C GLN A 95 -25.39 17.62 2.78
N LEU A 96 -24.22 17.05 3.01
CA LEU A 96 -23.24 16.71 1.98
C LEU A 96 -23.01 15.22 2.01
N GLU A 97 -23.06 14.58 0.84
CA GLU A 97 -22.80 13.14 0.69
C GLU A 97 -21.74 12.92 -0.40
N HIS A 98 -20.96 11.87 -0.22
CA HIS A 98 -20.02 11.45 -1.25
C HIS A 98 -20.80 10.89 -2.46
N MET A 99 -20.40 11.34 -3.66
CA MET A 99 -20.87 10.79 -4.92
C MET A 99 -19.70 10.08 -5.61
N PRO A 100 -19.77 8.76 -5.82
CA PRO A 100 -18.72 8.04 -6.53
C PRO A 100 -18.54 8.64 -7.95
N VAL A 101 -17.37 9.20 -8.19
CA VAL A 101 -17.13 10.00 -9.41
C VAL A 101 -17.19 9.18 -10.69
N GLU A 102 -16.85 7.89 -10.61
CA GLU A 102 -16.94 6.94 -11.73
C GLU A 102 -18.37 6.74 -12.24
N THR A 103 -19.36 7.05 -11.43
CA THR A 103 -20.79 6.98 -11.80
C THR A 103 -21.29 8.22 -12.53
N LEU A 104 -20.47 9.26 -12.66
CA LEU A 104 -20.84 10.53 -13.24
C LEU A 104 -20.23 10.72 -14.62
N ARG A 105 -21.01 11.36 -15.53
CA ARG A 105 -20.51 11.92 -16.79
C ARG A 105 -20.99 13.35 -16.93
N ALA A 106 -20.07 14.22 -17.34
CA ALA A 106 -20.36 15.64 -17.52
C ALA A 106 -21.31 15.86 -18.72
N GLU A 107 -22.26 16.75 -18.56
CA GLU A 107 -23.03 17.30 -19.68
C GLU A 107 -22.12 18.21 -20.50
N LYS A 108 -22.43 18.34 -21.79
CA LYS A 108 -21.73 19.27 -22.66
C LYS A 108 -21.85 20.69 -22.10
N CYS A 109 -20.74 21.44 -22.09
CA CYS A 109 -20.72 22.82 -21.62
C CYS A 109 -21.68 23.71 -22.41
N ASP A 110 -22.19 24.71 -21.74
CA ASP A 110 -23.00 25.78 -22.33
C ASP A 110 -22.15 26.78 -23.15
N ASP A 111 -22.79 27.80 -23.71
CA ASP A 111 -22.12 28.82 -24.51
C ASP A 111 -21.14 29.70 -23.73
N LYS A 112 -21.23 29.69 -22.39
CA LYS A 112 -20.29 30.36 -21.48
C LYS A 112 -19.09 29.49 -21.09
N GLY A 113 -19.14 28.22 -21.44
CA GLY A 113 -18.12 27.25 -21.08
C GLY A 113 -18.37 26.55 -19.76
N ASP A 114 -19.52 26.74 -19.12
CA ASP A 114 -19.87 26.10 -17.87
C ASP A 114 -20.50 24.72 -18.10
N ILE A 115 -20.20 23.75 -17.23
CA ILE A 115 -20.83 22.42 -17.23
C ILE A 115 -22.14 22.52 -16.48
N PRO A 116 -23.32 22.40 -17.14
CA PRO A 116 -24.58 22.67 -16.44
C PRO A 116 -25.08 21.53 -15.56
N ALA A 117 -24.66 20.30 -15.85
CA ALA A 117 -25.12 19.12 -15.11
C ALA A 117 -24.17 17.94 -15.24
N TYR A 118 -24.44 16.92 -14.46
CA TYR A 118 -23.81 15.61 -14.52
C TYR A 118 -24.87 14.52 -14.62
N TYR A 119 -24.61 13.53 -15.46
CA TYR A 119 -25.45 12.37 -15.61
C TYR A 119 -24.95 11.26 -14.71
N TYR A 120 -25.80 10.73 -13.86
CA TYR A 120 -25.54 9.59 -13.02
C TYR A 120 -26.02 8.30 -13.65
N TYR A 121 -25.15 7.31 -13.74
CA TYR A 121 -25.49 5.95 -14.13
C TYR A 121 -24.55 4.96 -13.43
N LYS A 122 -25.09 3.82 -13.02
CA LYS A 122 -24.35 2.84 -12.21
C LYS A 122 -23.28 2.06 -12.98
N ASP A 123 -23.47 1.89 -14.29
CA ASP A 123 -22.63 1.03 -15.13
C ASP A 123 -22.49 1.61 -16.54
N TRP A 124 -21.58 2.57 -16.67
CA TRP A 124 -21.33 3.26 -17.92
C TRP A 124 -20.75 2.37 -19.02
N ALA A 125 -20.02 1.31 -18.68
CA ALA A 125 -19.43 0.38 -19.63
C ALA A 125 -20.50 -0.42 -20.40
N ASN A 126 -21.63 -0.69 -19.75
CA ASN A 126 -22.72 -1.50 -20.31
C ASN A 126 -23.99 -0.69 -20.62
N ILE A 127 -23.84 0.63 -20.74
CA ILE A 127 -24.98 1.50 -21.02
C ILE A 127 -25.62 1.17 -22.38
N LYS A 128 -26.92 0.99 -22.38
CA LYS A 128 -27.71 0.72 -23.57
C LYS A 128 -28.38 2.01 -24.07
N ARG A 129 -28.71 2.05 -25.33
CA ARG A 129 -29.41 3.18 -25.95
C ARG A 129 -30.80 3.43 -25.36
N THR A 130 -31.38 2.43 -24.68
CA THR A 130 -32.68 2.51 -24.01
C THR A 130 -32.57 3.00 -22.56
N ASP A 131 -31.37 3.04 -22.02
CA ASP A 131 -31.16 3.44 -20.64
C ASP A 131 -31.25 4.98 -20.53
N ASN A 132 -31.72 5.43 -19.38
CA ASN A 132 -31.95 6.84 -19.12
C ASN A 132 -31.18 7.26 -17.86
N PRO A 133 -29.91 7.70 -18.01
CA PRO A 133 -29.14 8.23 -16.89
C PRO A 133 -29.83 9.40 -16.21
N LEU A 134 -29.72 9.48 -14.90
CA LEU A 134 -30.29 10.56 -14.11
C LEU A 134 -29.48 11.83 -14.26
N ARG A 135 -30.09 12.89 -14.79
CA ARG A 135 -29.47 14.20 -14.87
C ARG A 135 -29.56 14.92 -13.54
N ILE A 136 -28.42 15.33 -12.99
CA ILE A 136 -28.34 16.09 -11.74
C ILE A 136 -27.62 17.41 -12.07
N PRO A 137 -28.20 18.57 -11.74
CA PRO A 137 -27.58 19.87 -12.02
C PRO A 137 -26.24 20.04 -11.31
N ALA A 138 -25.33 20.78 -11.93
CA ALA A 138 -24.10 21.21 -11.31
C ALA A 138 -24.37 22.28 -10.23
N TYR A 139 -23.50 22.35 -9.25
CA TYR A 139 -23.58 23.31 -8.15
C TYR A 139 -23.72 24.75 -8.68
N GLY A 140 -24.74 25.46 -8.18
CA GLY A 140 -25.03 26.84 -8.57
C GLY A 140 -25.73 27.02 -9.91
N MET A 141 -26.04 25.94 -10.65
CA MET A 141 -26.63 26.02 -12.00
C MET A 141 -28.16 25.83 -11.99
N SER A 142 -28.77 25.57 -10.86
CA SER A 142 -30.20 25.32 -10.78
C SER A 142 -30.82 25.83 -9.47
N LYS A 143 -32.13 25.60 -9.35
CA LYS A 143 -32.88 25.80 -8.09
C LYS A 143 -33.40 24.47 -7.53
N GLU A 144 -32.90 23.37 -8.00
CA GLU A 144 -33.25 22.04 -7.49
C GLU A 144 -32.63 21.80 -6.12
N ASN A 145 -33.19 20.85 -5.36
CA ASN A 145 -32.75 20.57 -4.00
C ASN A 145 -31.47 19.72 -3.93
N ILE A 146 -31.08 19.13 -5.06
CA ILE A 146 -29.87 18.28 -5.15
C ILE A 146 -29.03 18.76 -6.31
N GLU A 147 -27.79 19.00 -6.04
CA GLU A 147 -26.79 19.40 -7.04
C GLU A 147 -25.49 18.62 -6.83
N ILE A 148 -24.67 18.54 -7.87
CA ILE A 148 -23.33 17.94 -7.82
C ILE A 148 -22.29 19.04 -7.77
N PHE A 149 -21.47 18.99 -6.73
CA PHE A 149 -20.24 19.77 -6.64
C PHE A 149 -19.07 18.91 -7.07
N TYR A 150 -18.49 19.23 -8.25
CA TYR A 150 -17.43 18.46 -8.86
C TYR A 150 -16.06 19.09 -8.57
N ILE A 151 -15.14 18.33 -8.01
CA ILE A 151 -13.82 18.79 -7.58
C ILE A 151 -12.77 18.16 -8.48
N LYS A 152 -12.03 18.97 -9.20
CA LYS A 152 -10.91 18.54 -10.02
C LYS A 152 -9.84 19.63 -10.13
N PRO A 153 -8.55 19.26 -10.21
CA PRO A 153 -7.48 20.21 -10.46
C PRO A 153 -7.51 20.66 -11.91
N TYR A 154 -6.90 21.82 -12.19
CA TYR A 154 -6.63 22.24 -13.55
C TYR A 154 -5.54 21.37 -14.19
N LYS A 155 -5.79 20.88 -15.38
CA LYS A 155 -4.83 20.20 -16.23
C LYS A 155 -4.96 20.69 -17.68
N SER A 156 -3.85 21.11 -18.26
CA SER A 156 -3.80 21.60 -19.63
C SER A 156 -4.31 20.55 -20.62
N GLY A 157 -5.18 20.94 -21.52
CA GLY A 157 -5.77 20.05 -22.51
C GLY A 157 -6.95 19.21 -22.05
N PHE A 158 -7.35 19.33 -20.76
CA PHE A 158 -8.46 18.60 -20.18
C PHE A 158 -9.49 19.57 -19.61
N TYR A 159 -10.70 19.49 -20.07
CA TYR A 159 -11.76 20.42 -19.68
C TYR A 159 -12.84 19.74 -18.81
N TYR A 160 -13.44 18.65 -19.30
CA TYR A 160 -14.53 17.98 -18.60
C TYR A 160 -14.06 17.10 -17.45
N TYR A 161 -12.91 16.46 -17.62
CA TYR A 161 -12.32 15.54 -16.66
C TYR A 161 -10.86 15.91 -16.40
N SER A 162 -10.30 15.41 -15.31
CA SER A 162 -8.89 15.59 -14.99
C SER A 162 -8.16 14.27 -15.01
N PRO A 163 -7.06 14.13 -15.76
CA PRO A 163 -6.22 12.96 -15.65
C PRO A 163 -5.63 12.87 -14.23
N VAL A 164 -5.30 11.67 -13.83
CA VAL A 164 -4.63 11.43 -12.55
C VAL A 164 -3.21 12.00 -12.57
N ASP A 165 -2.67 12.36 -11.40
CA ASP A 165 -1.31 12.89 -11.31
C ASP A 165 -0.25 11.83 -11.63
N TYR A 166 -0.58 10.54 -11.51
CA TYR A 166 0.27 9.39 -11.84
C TYR A 166 0.03 8.82 -13.25
N GLN A 167 -0.55 9.61 -14.15
CA GLN A 167 -0.86 9.20 -15.53
C GLN A 167 0.31 8.52 -16.23
N GLY A 168 1.53 9.02 -16.05
CA GLY A 168 2.74 8.46 -16.65
C GLY A 168 3.13 7.08 -16.14
N GLY A 169 2.58 6.66 -15.01
CA GLY A 169 2.84 5.36 -14.39
C GLY A 169 1.86 4.25 -14.78
N LEU A 170 0.76 4.58 -15.47
CA LEU A 170 -0.31 3.60 -15.74
C LEU A 170 0.14 2.43 -16.61
N GLN A 171 0.99 2.67 -17.61
CA GLN A 171 1.55 1.59 -18.43
C GLN A 171 2.44 0.65 -17.61
N TYR A 172 3.17 1.17 -16.63
CA TYR A 172 3.99 0.35 -15.76
C TYR A 172 3.16 -0.41 -14.72
N ALA A 173 2.02 0.12 -14.30
CA ALA A 173 1.07 -0.60 -13.48
C ALA A 173 0.47 -1.80 -14.25
N GLU A 174 0.14 -1.62 -15.52
CA GLU A 174 -0.30 -2.69 -16.41
C GLU A 174 0.80 -3.71 -16.65
N LEU A 175 2.03 -3.26 -16.88
CA LEU A 175 3.18 -4.14 -17.05
C LEU A 175 3.46 -4.99 -15.81
N GLU A 176 3.36 -4.42 -14.61
CA GLU A 176 3.51 -5.15 -13.35
C GLU A 176 2.45 -6.26 -13.22
N GLU A 177 1.21 -5.98 -13.58
CA GLU A 177 0.13 -6.96 -13.61
C GLU A 177 0.39 -8.07 -14.64
N GLU A 178 0.80 -7.72 -15.87
CA GLU A 178 1.06 -8.69 -16.92
C GLU A 178 2.25 -9.60 -16.62
N VAL A 179 3.29 -9.10 -15.96
CA VAL A 179 4.40 -9.92 -15.47
C VAL A 179 3.89 -10.95 -14.45
N SER A 180 3.01 -10.53 -13.54
CA SER A 180 2.37 -11.44 -12.57
C SER A 180 1.51 -12.50 -13.27
N ASN A 181 0.69 -12.10 -14.23
CA ASN A 181 -0.15 -12.99 -15.03
C ASN A 181 0.69 -14.00 -15.81
N TYR A 182 1.79 -13.56 -16.39
CA TYR A 182 2.73 -14.45 -17.10
C TYR A 182 3.29 -15.53 -16.16
N HIS A 183 3.78 -15.15 -14.99
CA HIS A 183 4.29 -16.10 -14.01
C HIS A 183 3.23 -17.09 -13.55
N LEU A 184 2.03 -16.60 -13.24
CA LEU A 184 0.90 -17.42 -12.82
C LEU A 184 0.52 -18.43 -13.92
N ASN A 185 0.41 -17.97 -15.17
CA ASN A 185 0.12 -18.83 -16.30
C ASN A 185 1.20 -19.89 -16.53
N ASN A 186 2.47 -19.55 -16.36
CA ASN A 186 3.56 -20.52 -16.45
C ASN A 186 3.48 -21.58 -15.35
N ILE A 187 3.14 -21.20 -14.14
CA ILE A 187 2.96 -22.15 -13.03
C ILE A 187 1.77 -23.06 -13.29
N LEU A 188 0.62 -22.48 -13.66
CA LEU A 188 -0.62 -23.24 -13.88
C LEU A 188 -0.56 -24.17 -15.10
N ASN A 189 0.18 -23.77 -16.14
CA ASN A 189 0.32 -24.56 -17.37
C ASN A 189 1.56 -25.48 -17.35
N GLY A 190 2.28 -25.55 -16.23
CA GLY A 190 3.54 -26.28 -16.13
C GLY A 190 4.62 -25.69 -17.03
N LEU A 191 5.62 -25.09 -16.42
CA LEU A 191 6.76 -24.45 -17.08
C LEU A 191 7.13 -25.13 -18.42
N ALA A 192 6.45 -24.69 -19.45
CA ALA A 192 6.68 -24.83 -20.88
C ALA A 192 7.17 -26.12 -21.52
N PRO A 193 7.08 -26.16 -22.79
CA PRO A 193 6.57 -27.29 -23.59
C PRO A 193 7.34 -28.52 -23.28
N SER A 194 6.64 -29.30 -22.70
CA SER A 194 7.20 -30.27 -21.98
C SER A 194 7.76 -31.36 -22.80
N MET A 195 7.23 -31.68 -23.90
CA MET A 195 7.74 -32.83 -24.63
C MET A 195 7.32 -32.83 -26.10
N LEU A 196 8.29 -32.95 -26.99
CA LEU A 196 8.05 -33.37 -28.37
C LEU A 196 8.22 -34.87 -28.45
N ILE A 197 7.15 -35.58 -28.81
CA ILE A 197 7.18 -37.00 -29.04
C ILE A 197 7.14 -37.26 -30.56
N ASN A 198 8.24 -37.72 -31.09
CA ASN A 198 8.34 -38.09 -32.49
C ASN A 198 8.05 -39.57 -32.66
N PHE A 199 7.05 -39.90 -33.50
CA PHE A 199 6.78 -41.25 -33.96
C PHE A 199 7.36 -41.41 -35.37
N ASN A 200 8.35 -42.27 -35.53
CA ASN A 200 9.10 -42.45 -36.78
C ASN A 200 8.75 -43.75 -37.49
N ASN A 201 7.58 -44.29 -37.24
CA ASN A 201 7.12 -45.60 -37.77
C ASN A 201 6.08 -45.46 -38.87
N GLY A 202 6.14 -44.42 -39.65
CA GLY A 202 5.15 -44.07 -40.66
C GLY A 202 4.05 -43.16 -40.15
N THR A 203 3.31 -42.58 -41.08
CA THR A 203 2.25 -41.61 -40.77
C THR A 203 0.90 -42.34 -40.64
N PRO A 204 0.36 -42.48 -39.40
CA PRO A 204 -0.92 -43.16 -39.19
C PRO A 204 -2.08 -42.40 -39.83
N ASN A 205 -3.18 -43.11 -40.09
CA ASN A 205 -4.41 -42.46 -40.54
C ASN A 205 -5.02 -41.56 -39.42
N GLN A 206 -5.97 -40.74 -39.79
CA GLN A 206 -6.54 -39.74 -38.87
C GLN A 206 -7.18 -40.35 -37.60
N GLN A 207 -7.80 -41.50 -37.72
CA GLN A 207 -8.42 -42.19 -36.60
C GLN A 207 -7.38 -42.75 -35.62
N GLU A 208 -6.31 -43.33 -36.16
CA GLU A 208 -5.19 -43.83 -35.34
C GLU A 208 -4.45 -42.68 -34.61
N ARG A 209 -4.27 -41.53 -35.25
CA ARG A 209 -3.69 -40.34 -34.60
C ARG A 209 -4.52 -39.90 -33.40
N GLN A 210 -5.82 -39.78 -33.57
CA GLN A 210 -6.73 -39.38 -32.47
C GLN A 210 -6.68 -40.40 -31.32
N LEU A 211 -6.56 -41.66 -31.61
CA LEU A 211 -6.50 -42.74 -30.63
C LEU A 211 -5.17 -42.73 -29.86
N ILE A 212 -4.07 -42.39 -30.52
CA ILE A 212 -2.76 -42.21 -29.91
C ILE A 212 -2.76 -40.99 -29.04
N GLU A 213 -3.29 -39.87 -29.52
CA GLU A 213 -3.44 -38.62 -28.76
C GLU A 213 -4.23 -38.82 -27.47
N GLN A 214 -5.38 -39.52 -27.57
CA GLN A 214 -6.21 -39.80 -26.40
C GLN A 214 -5.50 -40.70 -25.38
N LYS A 215 -4.82 -41.74 -25.82
CA LYS A 215 -4.07 -42.62 -24.93
C LYS A 215 -2.91 -41.94 -24.24
N ILE A 216 -2.21 -41.06 -24.95
CA ILE A 216 -1.11 -40.29 -24.38
C ILE A 216 -1.67 -39.25 -23.42
N ALA A 217 -2.73 -38.54 -23.80
CA ALA A 217 -3.41 -37.59 -22.92
C ALA A 217 -3.88 -38.28 -21.63
N GLN A 218 -4.51 -39.44 -21.69
CA GLN A 218 -4.93 -40.20 -20.50
C GLN A 218 -3.76 -40.64 -19.61
N LYS A 219 -2.62 -40.99 -20.20
CA LYS A 219 -1.47 -41.49 -19.44
C LYS A 219 -0.66 -40.35 -18.76
N PHE A 220 -0.76 -39.15 -19.31
CA PHE A 220 -0.07 -37.95 -18.78
C PHE A 220 -1.00 -36.95 -18.13
N SER A 221 -2.32 -37.19 -18.11
CA SER A 221 -3.30 -36.36 -17.41
C SER A 221 -3.43 -36.74 -15.95
N GLY A 222 -2.38 -36.48 -15.18
CA GLY A 222 -2.55 -36.24 -13.75
C GLY A 222 -2.96 -34.76 -13.57
N THR A 223 -3.79 -34.44 -12.58
CA THR A 223 -4.40 -33.13 -12.33
C THR A 223 -3.42 -31.96 -12.23
N SER A 224 -2.13 -32.20 -12.28
CA SER A 224 -1.03 -31.23 -12.20
C SER A 224 -0.19 -31.17 -13.49
N ASN A 225 -0.31 -32.11 -14.40
CA ASN A 225 0.55 -32.28 -15.56
C ASN A 225 -0.23 -32.47 -16.87
N ALA A 226 -1.22 -31.63 -17.11
CA ALA A 226 -1.71 -31.43 -18.48
C ALA A 226 -0.59 -30.77 -19.31
N GLY A 227 0.61 -31.36 -19.22
CA GLY A 227 1.79 -30.96 -19.94
C GLY A 227 1.49 -30.98 -21.43
N LYS A 228 1.64 -29.86 -22.06
CA LYS A 228 1.49 -29.70 -23.50
C LYS A 228 2.58 -30.52 -24.16
N PHE A 229 2.23 -31.68 -24.66
CA PHE A 229 3.09 -32.43 -25.56
C PHE A 229 2.66 -32.14 -27.01
N ILE A 230 3.63 -32.13 -27.88
CA ILE A 230 3.42 -32.06 -29.33
C ILE A 230 3.73 -33.44 -29.89
N LEU A 231 2.76 -34.00 -30.61
CA LEU A 231 2.96 -35.24 -31.32
C LEU A 231 3.32 -34.95 -32.77
N ALA A 232 4.44 -35.45 -33.22
CA ALA A 232 4.86 -35.41 -34.61
C ALA A 232 4.92 -36.85 -35.15
N PHE A 233 4.24 -37.11 -36.27
CA PHE A 233 4.25 -38.38 -36.95
C PHE A 233 5.07 -38.25 -38.24
N ASN A 234 6.14 -38.98 -38.34
CA ASN A 234 7.09 -38.89 -39.43
C ASN A 234 7.20 -40.28 -40.13
N ASP A 235 7.48 -40.30 -41.42
CA ASP A 235 7.61 -41.52 -42.17
C ASP A 235 8.88 -42.29 -41.79
N ASN A 236 9.92 -41.58 -41.44
CA ASN A 236 11.20 -42.16 -41.02
C ASN A 236 11.93 -41.15 -40.08
N LYS A 237 13.08 -41.57 -39.57
CA LYS A 237 13.90 -40.77 -38.67
C LYS A 237 14.54 -39.54 -39.34
N GLU A 238 14.72 -39.61 -40.68
CA GLU A 238 15.34 -38.52 -41.44
C GLU A 238 14.37 -37.37 -41.70
N SER A 239 13.07 -37.63 -41.67
CA SER A 239 12.00 -36.63 -41.77
C SER A 239 11.47 -36.17 -40.41
N GLN A 240 12.19 -36.49 -39.35
CA GLN A 240 11.82 -36.11 -37.98
C GLN A 240 11.71 -34.61 -37.79
N ALA A 241 10.61 -34.16 -37.19
CA ALA A 241 10.46 -32.77 -36.80
C ALA A 241 11.47 -32.46 -35.71
N GLU A 242 12.36 -31.49 -35.97
CA GLU A 242 13.30 -30.96 -34.98
C GLU A 242 12.72 -29.65 -34.44
N ILE A 243 12.46 -29.61 -33.17
CA ILE A 243 12.14 -28.38 -32.49
C ILE A 243 13.39 -27.91 -31.80
N THR A 244 13.98 -26.84 -32.31
CA THR A 244 15.01 -26.11 -31.62
C THR A 244 14.28 -25.15 -30.65
N PRO A 245 14.29 -25.40 -29.33
CA PRO A 245 13.71 -24.46 -28.41
C PRO A 245 14.52 -23.17 -28.51
N VAL A 246 13.86 -22.09 -28.89
CA VAL A 246 14.43 -20.76 -28.69
C VAL A 246 14.40 -20.53 -27.19
N GLN A 247 15.41 -20.99 -26.51
CA GLN A 247 15.61 -20.60 -25.12
C GLN A 247 15.94 -19.12 -25.12
N LEU A 248 15.01 -18.32 -24.62
CA LEU A 248 15.36 -17.00 -24.10
C LEU A 248 16.25 -17.27 -22.89
N SER A 249 17.54 -17.32 -23.16
CA SER A 249 18.58 -17.74 -22.21
C SER A 249 18.66 -16.87 -20.95
N ASP A 250 17.83 -15.83 -20.84
CA ASP A 250 17.85 -14.86 -19.75
C ASP A 250 16.43 -14.39 -19.36
N ALA A 251 15.40 -15.18 -19.67
CA ALA A 251 14.00 -14.80 -19.41
C ALA A 251 13.75 -14.45 -17.94
N HIS A 252 14.35 -15.19 -17.02
CA HIS A 252 14.21 -14.94 -15.57
C HIS A 252 14.74 -13.56 -15.19
N ASN A 253 15.94 -13.21 -15.64
CA ASN A 253 16.52 -11.90 -15.35
C ASN A 253 15.76 -10.76 -16.02
N GLN A 254 15.23 -10.99 -17.23
CA GLN A 254 14.39 -10.01 -17.92
C GLN A 254 13.09 -9.71 -17.15
N TYR A 255 12.40 -10.74 -16.64
CA TYR A 255 11.17 -10.55 -15.87
C TYR A 255 11.43 -9.91 -14.50
N GLN A 256 12.53 -10.27 -13.86
CA GLN A 256 12.94 -9.59 -12.63
C GLN A 256 13.22 -8.11 -12.89
N PHE A 257 13.95 -7.79 -13.96
CA PHE A 257 14.23 -6.42 -14.36
C PHE A 257 12.94 -5.63 -14.64
N LEU A 258 11.99 -6.21 -15.41
CA LEU A 258 10.70 -5.57 -15.71
C LEU A 258 9.88 -5.31 -14.45
N SER A 259 9.90 -6.24 -13.49
CA SER A 259 9.22 -6.07 -12.21
C SER A 259 9.82 -4.93 -11.39
N GLU A 260 11.14 -4.88 -11.25
CA GLU A 260 11.87 -3.84 -10.51
C GLU A 260 11.74 -2.48 -11.19
N GLU A 261 11.82 -2.42 -12.51
CA GLU A 261 11.63 -1.19 -13.27
C GLU A 261 10.20 -0.67 -13.14
N SER A 262 9.20 -1.53 -13.26
CA SER A 262 7.79 -1.17 -13.09
C SER A 262 7.54 -0.55 -11.72
N GLN A 263 8.03 -1.19 -10.66
CA GLN A 263 7.93 -0.68 -9.30
C GLN A 263 8.57 0.71 -9.17
N SER A 264 9.78 0.88 -9.69
CA SER A 264 10.49 2.17 -9.65
C SER A 264 9.76 3.26 -10.42
N LYS A 265 9.27 2.98 -11.63
CA LYS A 265 8.58 3.96 -12.47
C LYS A 265 7.21 4.35 -11.92
N ILE A 266 6.47 3.43 -11.31
CA ILE A 266 5.22 3.73 -10.62
C ILE A 266 5.49 4.67 -9.43
N GLN A 267 6.52 4.42 -8.65
CA GLN A 267 6.90 5.30 -7.54
C GLN A 267 7.28 6.71 -8.03
N VAL A 268 8.03 6.81 -9.12
CA VAL A 268 8.35 8.11 -9.74
C VAL A 268 7.08 8.82 -10.21
N ALA A 269 6.15 8.11 -10.83
CA ALA A 269 4.89 8.69 -11.31
C ALA A 269 4.04 9.26 -10.16
N HIS A 270 4.03 8.62 -9.02
CA HIS A 270 3.39 9.11 -7.80
C HIS A 270 4.23 10.12 -7.02
N ARG A 271 5.45 10.39 -7.45
CA ARG A 271 6.42 11.27 -6.75
C ARG A 271 6.69 10.84 -5.31
N VAL A 272 6.77 9.53 -5.10
CA VAL A 272 7.09 8.96 -3.78
C VAL A 272 8.55 9.26 -3.45
N VAL A 273 8.77 10.01 -2.40
CA VAL A 273 10.13 10.43 -1.97
C VAL A 273 10.91 9.25 -1.41
N SER A 274 10.25 8.41 -0.62
CA SER A 274 10.82 7.18 -0.08
C SER A 274 9.77 6.08 -0.02
N PRO A 275 10.03 4.88 -0.55
CA PRO A 275 9.13 3.74 -0.45
C PRO A 275 8.76 3.37 0.99
N PHE A 276 9.63 3.67 1.92
CA PHE A 276 9.40 3.44 3.35
C PHE A 276 8.17 4.19 3.88
N LEU A 277 7.87 5.39 3.34
CA LEU A 277 6.66 6.15 3.70
C LEU A 277 5.36 5.44 3.32
N LEU A 278 5.43 4.48 2.40
CA LEU A 278 4.32 3.61 2.01
C LEU A 278 4.34 2.24 2.72
N GLY A 279 5.25 2.05 3.68
CA GLY A 279 5.46 0.76 4.33
C GLY A 279 6.18 -0.28 3.47
N ILE A 280 6.80 0.13 2.36
CA ILE A 280 7.53 -0.76 1.46
C ILE A 280 8.99 -0.84 1.90
N ARG A 281 9.47 -2.05 2.20
CA ARG A 281 10.90 -2.30 2.46
C ARG A 281 11.67 -2.34 1.15
N THR A 282 12.79 -1.65 1.10
CA THR A 282 13.78 -1.81 0.05
C THR A 282 14.89 -2.76 0.49
N SER A 283 15.48 -3.51 -0.45
CA SER A 283 16.56 -4.47 -0.20
C SER A 283 17.88 -3.82 0.28
N SER A 284 18.01 -2.54 0.09
CA SER A 284 19.16 -1.75 0.57
C SER A 284 18.97 -1.34 2.02
N GLY A 285 19.01 -2.29 2.93
CA GLY A 285 19.16 -2.18 4.39
C GLY A 285 18.59 -0.92 5.07
N PHE A 286 18.09 -1.10 6.24
CA PHE A 286 17.83 -0.04 7.18
C PHE A 286 19.11 0.79 7.44
N SER A 287 19.34 1.83 6.69
CA SER A 287 20.03 2.98 7.25
C SER A 287 18.94 3.84 7.90
N SER A 288 18.57 3.46 9.09
CA SER A 288 17.56 4.15 9.87
C SER A 288 18.16 5.42 10.46
N ASN A 289 18.34 6.40 9.60
CA ASN A 289 18.48 7.76 10.10
C ASN A 289 17.06 8.30 10.25
N SER A 290 16.55 8.39 11.47
CA SER A 290 15.23 8.96 11.78
C SER A 290 15.06 10.35 11.15
N ASP A 291 16.14 11.11 11.04
CA ASP A 291 16.15 12.44 10.43
C ASP A 291 15.93 12.39 8.91
N GLU A 292 16.41 11.35 8.23
CA GLU A 292 16.17 11.15 6.80
C GLU A 292 14.69 10.85 6.53
N ILE A 293 14.07 10.01 7.35
CA ILE A 293 12.64 9.68 7.26
C ILE A 293 11.79 10.91 7.54
N LYS A 294 12.12 11.70 8.57
CA LYS A 294 11.43 12.95 8.89
C LYS A 294 11.53 13.94 7.74
N THR A 295 12.72 14.09 7.15
CA THR A 295 12.95 14.98 6.01
C THR A 295 12.18 14.51 4.78
N ALA A 296 12.20 13.21 4.47
CA ALA A 296 11.46 12.62 3.37
C ALA A 296 9.94 12.79 3.54
N SER A 297 9.42 12.56 4.75
CA SER A 297 8.01 12.78 5.09
C SER A 297 7.61 14.24 4.90
N LEU A 298 8.40 15.18 5.39
CA LEU A 298 8.12 16.61 5.27
C LEU A 298 8.15 17.06 3.80
N LEU A 299 9.09 16.57 3.01
CA LEU A 299 9.16 16.86 1.58
C LEU A 299 7.95 16.31 0.84
N MET A 300 7.53 15.09 1.12
CA MET A 300 6.36 14.47 0.52
C MET A 300 5.07 15.22 0.90
N ASP A 301 4.92 15.62 2.16
CA ASP A 301 3.79 16.41 2.61
C ASP A 301 3.68 17.74 1.85
N ASN A 302 4.79 18.44 1.69
CA ASN A 302 4.79 19.75 1.03
C ASN A 302 4.60 19.66 -0.49
N THR A 303 5.14 18.64 -1.14
CA THR A 303 5.18 18.57 -2.61
C THR A 303 4.10 17.70 -3.22
N VAL A 304 3.58 16.70 -2.51
CA VAL A 304 2.61 15.73 -3.02
C VAL A 304 1.26 15.85 -2.30
N ILE A 305 1.26 15.86 -0.99
CA ILE A 305 0.04 15.77 -0.18
C ILE A 305 -0.69 17.12 -0.12
N ARG A 306 0.03 18.18 0.22
CA ARG A 306 -0.55 19.52 0.42
C ARG A 306 -1.34 20.05 -0.79
N PRO A 307 -0.89 19.90 -2.04
CA PRO A 307 -1.69 20.36 -3.19
C PRO A 307 -3.08 19.71 -3.27
N PHE A 308 -3.22 18.44 -2.91
CA PHE A 308 -4.53 17.79 -2.81
C PHE A 308 -5.38 18.36 -1.68
N GLN A 309 -4.77 18.58 -0.53
CA GLN A 309 -5.44 19.18 0.63
C GLN A 309 -5.92 20.59 0.33
N GLU A 310 -5.12 21.42 -0.30
CA GLU A 310 -5.48 22.78 -0.70
C GLU A 310 -6.68 22.79 -1.65
N LEU A 311 -6.70 21.92 -2.65
CA LEU A 311 -7.84 21.81 -3.57
C LEU A 311 -9.12 21.42 -2.83
N LEU A 312 -9.06 20.48 -1.90
CA LEU A 312 -10.21 20.08 -1.09
C LEU A 312 -10.66 21.20 -0.16
N ILE A 313 -9.73 21.88 0.51
CA ILE A 313 -10.04 22.98 1.42
C ILE A 313 -10.71 24.14 0.68
N ASP A 314 -10.19 24.55 -0.47
CA ASP A 314 -10.80 25.59 -1.30
C ASP A 314 -12.23 25.24 -1.71
N SER A 315 -12.45 23.97 -2.05
CA SER A 315 -13.77 23.45 -2.41
C SER A 315 -14.71 23.43 -1.20
N PHE A 316 -14.22 23.01 -0.04
CA PHE A 316 -14.99 22.98 1.19
C PHE A 316 -15.35 24.38 1.68
N ASP A 317 -14.42 25.32 1.57
CA ASP A 317 -14.69 26.73 1.88
C ASP A 317 -15.80 27.30 1.01
N THR A 318 -15.84 26.95 -0.27
CA THR A 318 -16.92 27.37 -1.19
C THR A 318 -18.27 26.82 -0.72
N LEU A 319 -18.34 25.55 -0.33
CA LEU A 319 -19.56 24.95 0.19
C LEU A 319 -19.99 25.54 1.53
N LEU A 320 -19.05 25.76 2.44
CA LEU A 320 -19.32 26.36 3.75
C LEU A 320 -19.76 27.83 3.63
N ALA A 321 -19.23 28.58 2.68
CA ALA A 321 -19.63 29.97 2.41
C ALA A 321 -21.11 30.09 2.04
N HIS A 322 -21.72 29.07 1.43
CA HIS A 322 -23.15 29.04 1.18
C HIS A 322 -23.98 29.10 2.48
N ASN A 323 -23.48 28.52 3.55
CA ASN A 323 -24.08 28.55 4.88
C ASN A 323 -23.55 29.69 5.75
N GLU A 324 -22.87 30.67 5.16
CA GLU A 324 -22.25 31.80 5.88
C GLU A 324 -21.22 31.37 6.94
N ILE A 325 -20.58 30.20 6.72
CA ILE A 325 -19.54 29.66 7.60
C ILE A 325 -18.16 30.03 7.01
N SER A 326 -17.35 30.69 7.85
CA SER A 326 -15.97 31.05 7.52
C SER A 326 -15.03 30.51 8.59
N LEU A 327 -14.29 29.46 8.25
CA LEU A 327 -13.32 28.79 9.12
C LEU A 327 -11.96 28.69 8.44
N ASN A 328 -10.90 28.66 9.20
CA ASN A 328 -9.55 28.40 8.71
C ASN A 328 -9.30 26.88 8.72
N LEU A 329 -9.74 26.21 7.68
CA LEU A 329 -9.64 24.76 7.57
C LEU A 329 -8.21 24.29 7.33
N TYR A 330 -7.88 23.13 7.87
CA TYR A 330 -6.68 22.37 7.58
C TYR A 330 -6.91 20.89 7.81
N PHE A 331 -6.08 20.05 7.21
CA PHE A 331 -6.01 18.63 7.53
C PHE A 331 -4.91 18.40 8.57
N THR A 332 -5.22 17.65 9.62
CA THR A 332 -4.22 17.25 10.61
C THR A 332 -3.30 16.21 9.99
N THR A 333 -2.02 16.52 9.90
CA THR A 333 -1.02 15.68 9.24
C THR A 333 -0.76 14.40 10.04
N LEU A 334 -0.63 13.25 9.34
CA LEU A 334 -0.04 12.06 9.92
C LEU A 334 1.46 12.32 10.10
N GLN A 335 1.90 12.46 11.34
CA GLN A 335 3.32 12.51 11.62
C GLN A 335 3.89 11.08 11.57
N PRO A 336 5.12 10.88 11.05
CA PRO A 336 5.84 9.65 11.29
C PRO A 336 5.85 9.45 12.80
N LEU A 337 5.59 8.22 13.26
CA LEU A 337 5.74 7.89 14.66
C LEU A 337 7.12 8.41 15.08
N GLU A 338 7.15 9.49 15.85
CA GLU A 338 8.33 9.80 16.59
C GLU A 338 8.54 8.57 17.47
N PHE A 339 9.65 7.90 17.29
CA PHE A 339 10.20 7.11 18.37
C PHE A 339 10.63 8.15 19.43
N THR A 340 9.67 8.78 20.05
CA THR A 340 9.85 9.31 21.37
C THR A 340 10.32 8.13 22.16
N GLU A 341 11.50 8.24 22.75
CA GLU A 341 11.87 7.42 23.86
C GLU A 341 10.58 7.16 24.61
N VAL A 342 10.21 5.90 24.72
CA VAL A 342 9.08 5.51 25.56
C VAL A 342 9.57 5.83 26.96
N ASP A 343 9.49 7.10 27.31
CA ASP A 343 9.39 7.47 28.68
C ASP A 343 8.13 6.76 29.15
N SER A 344 8.29 5.81 30.02
CA SER A 344 7.23 4.98 30.60
C SER A 344 6.28 5.80 31.49
N SER A 345 6.15 7.08 31.19
CA SER A 345 5.08 7.94 31.66
C SER A 345 3.80 7.51 30.94
N ILE A 346 2.86 7.01 31.71
CA ILE A 346 1.48 6.77 31.37
C ILE A 346 1.05 7.91 30.42
N GLN A 347 0.80 7.58 29.16
CA GLN A 347 0.21 8.53 28.23
C GLN A 347 -1.07 9.03 28.86
N ASP A 348 -1.17 10.34 29.07
CA ASP A 348 -2.39 10.88 29.61
C ASP A 348 -3.55 10.67 28.64
N LYS A 349 -4.75 10.69 29.17
CA LYS A 349 -5.97 10.43 28.45
C LYS A 349 -6.12 11.37 27.23
N GLU A 350 -5.72 12.63 27.37
CA GLU A 350 -5.75 13.63 26.32
C GLU A 350 -4.83 13.24 25.14
N THR A 351 -3.64 12.76 25.42
CA THR A 351 -2.69 12.31 24.39
C THR A 351 -3.20 11.11 23.63
N ILE A 352 -3.82 10.13 24.29
CA ILE A 352 -4.41 8.96 23.65
C ILE A 352 -5.59 9.37 22.77
N GLU A 353 -6.44 10.27 23.23
CA GLU A 353 -7.60 10.76 22.47
C GLU A 353 -7.16 11.59 21.26
N GLU A 354 -6.11 12.40 21.38
CA GLU A 354 -5.53 13.15 20.27
C GLU A 354 -4.87 12.25 19.22
N GLU A 355 -4.14 11.22 19.65
CA GLU A 355 -3.43 10.32 18.72
C GLU A 355 -4.35 9.30 18.06
N THR A 356 -5.32 8.78 18.79
CA THR A 356 -6.22 7.74 18.28
C THR A 356 -7.54 8.27 17.75
N GLY A 357 -7.94 9.47 18.19
CA GLY A 357 -9.26 10.06 17.88
C GLY A 357 -10.43 9.28 18.51
N VAL A 358 -10.14 8.41 19.47
CA VAL A 358 -11.15 7.61 20.18
C VAL A 358 -11.32 8.20 21.58
N GLU A 359 -12.54 8.66 21.90
CA GLU A 359 -12.87 9.11 23.25
C GLU A 359 -12.76 7.95 24.24
N THR A 360 -11.93 8.11 25.27
CA THR A 360 -11.79 7.13 26.34
C THR A 360 -12.91 7.32 27.36
N VAL A 361 -13.65 6.25 27.66
CA VAL A 361 -14.73 6.29 28.66
C VAL A 361 -14.10 6.11 30.05
N ASP A 362 -14.52 6.96 30.99
CA ASP A 362 -14.09 6.85 32.40
C ASP A 362 -14.47 5.47 32.96
N GLY A 363 -13.44 4.71 33.39
CA GLY A 363 -13.63 3.41 34.00
C GLY A 363 -13.32 2.20 33.11
N ILE A 364 -12.95 2.38 31.85
CA ILE A 364 -12.31 1.33 31.08
C ILE A 364 -10.82 1.49 31.29
N ASP A 365 -10.25 0.61 32.07
CA ASP A 365 -8.81 0.45 32.17
C ASP A 365 -8.26 0.03 30.81
N THR A 366 -7.84 1.01 30.01
CA THR A 366 -7.11 0.76 28.77
C THR A 366 -5.65 0.44 29.04
N GLY A 367 -5.30 0.33 30.32
CA GLY A 367 -4.04 -0.20 30.79
C GLY A 367 -3.94 -1.64 30.30
N SER A 368 -3.24 -1.80 29.19
CA SER A 368 -2.60 -3.07 28.90
C SER A 368 -2.10 -3.65 30.20
N GLY A 369 -2.25 -4.96 30.39
CA GLY A 369 -1.84 -5.68 31.59
C GLY A 369 -0.37 -5.57 31.98
N VAL A 370 0.11 -4.35 32.16
CA VAL A 370 1.44 -4.00 32.67
C VAL A 370 1.36 -3.49 34.11
N ASP A 371 0.17 -3.15 34.61
CA ASP A 371 -0.01 -2.66 36.00
C ASP A 371 0.03 -3.73 37.10
N VAL A 372 0.38 -4.97 36.77
CA VAL A 372 0.51 -6.05 37.81
C VAL A 372 1.93 -6.27 38.27
N ILE A 373 2.92 -5.51 37.75
CA ILE A 373 4.34 -5.78 38.09
C ILE A 373 5.01 -4.65 38.90
N SER A 374 4.30 -3.61 39.32
CA SER A 374 4.97 -2.49 40.01
C SER A 374 5.00 -2.56 41.52
N GLU A 375 4.45 -3.57 42.19
CA GLU A 375 4.44 -3.56 43.67
C GLU A 375 5.28 -4.59 44.38
N ASN A 376 6.06 -5.47 43.76
CA ASN A 376 6.94 -6.39 44.52
C ASN A 376 8.10 -7.00 43.70
N VAL A 377 8.82 -6.24 42.92
CA VAL A 377 10.09 -6.72 42.36
C VAL A 377 11.22 -6.07 43.14
N THR A 378 11.83 -6.86 44.03
CA THR A 378 13.06 -6.48 44.71
C THR A 378 14.20 -6.45 43.71
N GLU A 379 15.19 -5.56 43.91
CA GLU A 379 16.38 -5.39 43.05
C GLU A 379 17.12 -6.68 42.70
N ASP A 380 16.90 -7.76 43.41
CA ASP A 380 17.51 -9.08 43.18
C ASP A 380 16.83 -9.91 42.06
N GLU A 381 15.63 -9.53 41.56
CA GLU A 381 14.94 -10.24 40.47
C GLU A 381 15.23 -9.67 39.09
N ILE A 382 15.76 -8.45 38.99
CA ILE A 382 16.13 -7.80 37.73
C ILE A 382 17.40 -8.44 37.12
N GLU A 383 18.20 -9.16 37.89
CA GLU A 383 19.41 -9.85 37.40
C GLU A 383 19.13 -11.10 36.53
N LYS A 384 17.90 -11.52 36.35
CA LYS A 384 17.56 -12.77 35.65
C LYS A 384 16.87 -12.64 34.28
N VAL A 385 16.91 -11.50 33.64
CA VAL A 385 16.52 -11.44 32.22
C VAL A 385 17.70 -11.97 31.40
N ASP A 386 17.57 -13.19 30.93
CA ASP A 386 18.57 -13.86 30.11
C ASP A 386 18.55 -13.28 28.71
N ALA A 387 19.20 -12.12 28.52
CA ALA A 387 19.32 -11.46 27.26
C ALA A 387 20.17 -12.32 26.30
N SER A 388 19.55 -12.88 25.28
CA SER A 388 20.25 -13.62 24.23
C SER A 388 20.41 -12.76 22.98
N TYR A 389 21.63 -12.65 22.45
CA TYR A 389 21.95 -11.80 21.30
C TYR A 389 22.05 -12.62 20.01
N ASN A 390 21.57 -12.05 18.90
CA ASN A 390 21.77 -12.63 17.58
C ASN A 390 23.14 -12.21 17.00
N GLY A 391 23.58 -12.90 15.94
CA GLY A 391 24.88 -12.64 15.32
C GLY A 391 25.09 -11.20 14.85
N ALA A 392 24.04 -10.53 14.39
CA ALA A 392 24.10 -9.13 13.93
C ALA A 392 24.31 -8.15 15.09
N GLN A 393 23.66 -8.39 16.22
CA GLN A 393 23.83 -7.58 17.44
C GLN A 393 25.26 -7.70 17.99
N ILE A 394 25.79 -8.93 17.99
CA ILE A 394 27.18 -9.19 18.41
C ILE A 394 28.18 -8.49 17.48
N SER A 395 27.97 -8.57 16.17
CA SER A 395 28.82 -7.90 15.18
C SER A 395 28.78 -6.37 15.33
N SER A 396 27.59 -5.79 15.57
CA SER A 396 27.42 -4.36 15.80
C SER A 396 28.13 -3.88 17.07
N ALA A 397 28.03 -4.64 18.15
CA ALA A 397 28.74 -4.34 19.39
C ALA A 397 30.26 -4.36 19.21
N ILE A 398 30.79 -5.36 18.51
CA ILE A 398 32.23 -5.45 18.20
C ILE A 398 32.68 -4.24 17.36
N SER A 399 31.90 -3.85 16.37
CA SER A 399 32.21 -2.68 15.53
C SER A 399 32.24 -1.36 16.34
N ILE A 400 31.32 -1.16 17.28
CA ILE A 400 31.33 0.00 18.19
C ILE A 400 32.64 0.04 19.02
N ILE A 401 33.04 -1.11 19.49
CA ILE A 401 34.26 -1.22 20.32
C ILE A 401 35.54 -0.97 19.50
N GLU A 402 35.58 -1.43 18.26
CA GLU A 402 36.69 -1.16 17.34
C GLU A 402 36.81 0.34 17.07
N LYS A 403 35.69 1.06 16.92
CA LYS A 403 35.68 2.51 16.74
C LYS A 403 36.18 3.30 17.96
N VAL A 404 36.03 2.76 19.17
CA VAL A 404 36.66 3.35 20.37
C VAL A 404 38.17 3.18 20.33
N LYS A 405 38.64 2.01 19.92
CA LYS A 405 40.08 1.74 19.74
C LYS A 405 40.72 2.62 18.69
N GLU A 406 40.00 2.93 17.65
CA GLU A 406 40.44 3.82 16.55
C GLU A 406 40.33 5.31 16.92
N GLY A 407 39.80 5.63 18.11
CA GLY A 407 39.64 7.01 18.56
C GLY A 407 38.48 7.77 17.89
N ILE A 408 37.60 7.06 17.19
CA ILE A 408 36.43 7.64 16.49
C ILE A 408 35.30 7.90 17.50
N LEU A 409 35.14 7.04 18.50
CA LEU A 409 34.16 7.17 19.58
C LEU A 409 34.85 7.33 20.93
N THR A 410 34.25 8.11 21.81
CA THR A 410 34.69 8.20 23.21
C THR A 410 34.19 6.98 24.00
N PRO A 411 34.88 6.56 25.09
CA PRO A 411 34.42 5.48 25.95
C PRO A 411 33.00 5.68 26.48
N ASP A 412 32.61 6.89 26.83
CA ASP A 412 31.26 7.20 27.34
C ASP A 412 30.18 7.08 26.27
N GLN A 413 30.48 7.50 25.04
CA GLN A 413 29.58 7.28 23.92
C GLN A 413 29.39 5.80 23.64
N ALA A 414 30.44 4.99 23.67
CA ALA A 414 30.35 3.56 23.48
C ALA A 414 29.56 2.86 24.61
N LYS A 415 29.74 3.27 25.88
CA LYS A 415 28.93 2.77 26.99
C LYS A 415 27.45 3.06 26.76
N THR A 416 27.11 4.27 26.39
CA THR A 416 25.73 4.67 26.07
C THR A 416 25.15 3.82 24.95
N PHE A 417 25.88 3.60 23.88
CA PHE A 417 25.45 2.73 22.78
C PHE A 417 25.25 1.26 23.21
N LEU A 418 26.13 0.71 24.03
CA LEU A 418 26.03 -0.65 24.50
C LEU A 418 24.80 -0.84 25.43
N ILE A 419 24.52 0.14 26.30
CA ILE A 419 23.35 0.13 27.18
C ILE A 419 22.07 0.28 26.37
N GLN A 420 21.98 1.25 25.48
CA GLN A 420 20.75 1.55 24.73
C GLN A 420 20.46 0.54 23.62
N PHE A 421 21.50 0.09 22.89
CA PHE A 421 21.32 -0.80 21.73
C PHE A 421 21.22 -2.27 22.08
N LEU A 422 22.02 -2.72 23.06
CA LEU A 422 22.05 -4.12 23.49
C LEU A 422 21.25 -4.33 24.77
N GLN A 423 20.68 -3.27 25.33
CA GLN A 423 19.98 -3.31 26.62
C GLN A 423 20.83 -3.96 27.72
N LEU A 424 22.14 -3.72 27.67
CA LEU A 424 23.06 -4.23 28.66
C LEU A 424 22.85 -3.51 29.98
N PRO A 425 22.80 -4.21 31.11
CA PRO A 425 22.84 -3.58 32.40
C PRO A 425 24.08 -2.69 32.57
N GLU A 426 23.91 -1.54 33.17
CA GLU A 426 24.95 -0.50 33.28
C GLU A 426 26.22 -1.03 33.97
N ASN A 427 26.08 -1.88 35.00
CA ASN A 427 27.17 -2.57 35.69
C ASN A 427 27.99 -3.44 34.73
N ILE A 428 27.36 -4.13 33.79
CA ILE A 428 28.02 -4.95 32.78
C ILE A 428 28.72 -4.10 31.74
N ALA A 429 28.03 -3.08 31.20
CA ALA A 429 28.63 -2.15 30.26
C ALA A 429 29.86 -1.47 30.85
N ASN A 430 29.81 -1.05 32.11
CA ASN A 430 30.96 -0.45 32.82
C ASN A 430 32.10 -1.45 33.02
N SER A 431 31.83 -2.75 33.23
CA SER A 431 32.86 -3.78 33.42
C SER A 431 33.71 -4.04 32.17
N PHE A 432 33.27 -3.57 31.00
CA PHE A 432 34.03 -3.69 29.76
C PHE A 432 35.14 -2.65 29.61
N PHE A 433 35.15 -1.61 30.45
CA PHE A 433 36.11 -0.53 30.43
C PHE A 433 36.98 -0.55 31.70
N ASP A 434 38.28 -0.70 31.53
CA ASP A 434 39.28 -0.59 32.58
C ASP A 434 40.03 0.75 32.42
N ASN A 435 39.79 1.73 33.30
CA ASN A 435 40.42 3.07 33.23
C ASN A 435 40.31 3.73 31.84
N ASP A 436 39.11 3.85 31.31
CA ASP A 436 38.79 4.38 29.97
C ASP A 436 39.38 3.59 28.78
N THR A 437 39.97 2.45 29.02
CA THR A 437 40.43 1.50 28.02
C THR A 437 39.47 0.33 27.91
N ILE A 438 39.01 0.01 26.69
CA ILE A 438 38.07 -1.09 26.49
C ILE A 438 38.76 -2.45 26.42
N ASN A 439 38.22 -3.41 27.17
CA ASN A 439 38.71 -4.79 27.14
C ASN A 439 37.95 -5.67 26.18
N LEU A 440 38.45 -5.75 24.96
CA LEU A 440 37.84 -6.48 23.83
C LEU A 440 37.58 -7.97 24.15
N SER A 441 38.46 -8.59 24.90
CA SER A 441 38.33 -10.02 25.24
C SER A 441 37.17 -10.26 26.20
N LYS A 442 36.97 -9.37 27.16
CA LYS A 442 35.82 -9.45 28.09
C LYS A 442 34.50 -9.30 27.36
N VAL A 443 34.44 -8.34 26.41
CA VAL A 443 33.23 -8.09 25.64
C VAL A 443 32.90 -9.26 24.74
N LYS A 444 33.87 -9.78 23.98
CA LYS A 444 33.67 -10.94 23.11
C LYS A 444 33.19 -12.15 23.90
N ASN A 445 33.84 -12.48 24.98
CA ASN A 445 33.48 -13.62 25.80
C ASN A 445 32.06 -13.50 26.39
N TYR A 446 31.67 -12.30 26.81
CA TYR A 446 30.32 -12.07 27.32
C TYR A 446 29.27 -12.23 26.22
N LEU A 447 29.43 -11.57 25.06
CA LEU A 447 28.48 -11.61 23.96
C LEU A 447 28.36 -13.02 23.36
N GLU A 448 29.47 -13.77 23.23
CA GLU A 448 29.42 -15.14 22.74
C GLU A 448 28.75 -16.09 23.74
N SER A 449 28.89 -15.86 25.05
CA SER A 449 28.20 -16.65 26.08
C SER A 449 26.68 -16.47 26.04
N LYS A 450 26.21 -15.32 25.51
CA LYS A 450 24.79 -14.96 25.38
C LYS A 450 24.26 -15.10 23.95
N ARG A 451 25.01 -15.73 23.07
CA ARG A 451 24.59 -15.95 21.69
C ARG A 451 23.37 -16.86 21.62
N LYS A 452 22.33 -16.46 20.92
CA LYS A 452 21.20 -17.34 20.55
C LYS A 452 21.75 -18.53 19.78
N LYS A 453 21.48 -19.75 20.25
CA LYS A 453 21.70 -20.94 19.44
C LYS A 453 20.78 -20.86 18.24
N GLU A 454 21.34 -20.80 17.05
CA GLU A 454 20.57 -21.01 15.81
C GLU A 454 20.04 -22.45 15.88
N VAL A 455 18.70 -22.56 15.90
CA VAL A 455 18.03 -23.85 15.72
C VAL A 455 18.21 -24.18 14.25
N SER A 456 19.09 -25.12 13.93
CA SER A 456 19.24 -25.61 12.57
C SER A 456 17.94 -26.27 12.14
N LEU A 457 17.49 -25.97 10.92
CA LEU A 457 16.31 -26.59 10.30
C LEU A 457 16.43 -28.12 10.17
N GLU A 458 17.60 -28.70 10.43
CA GLU A 458 17.87 -30.14 10.47
C GLU A 458 17.35 -30.85 11.73
N SER A 459 16.97 -30.13 12.79
CA SER A 459 16.45 -30.75 14.01
C SER A 459 14.93 -30.99 14.00
N PHE A 460 14.24 -30.70 12.91
CA PHE A 460 12.79 -30.98 12.75
C PHE A 460 12.50 -32.23 11.93
N GLY A 461 13.49 -33.07 11.65
CA GLY A 461 13.39 -34.19 10.72
C GLY A 461 13.45 -35.59 11.28
N GLU A 462 13.62 -35.81 12.60
CA GLU A 462 13.73 -37.16 13.15
C GLU A 462 12.95 -37.25 14.47
N ASP A 463 11.65 -37.34 14.44
CA ASP A 463 10.77 -38.00 15.44
C ASP A 463 9.30 -37.61 15.19
N GLU A 464 8.73 -37.97 14.04
CA GLU A 464 7.31 -38.30 13.95
C GLU A 464 7.14 -39.52 13.05
N ASP A 465 6.87 -40.63 13.73
CA ASP A 465 6.46 -41.93 13.23
C ASP A 465 5.22 -41.72 12.30
N LEU A 466 5.44 -41.78 10.99
CA LEU A 466 4.38 -41.80 9.96
C LEU A 466 3.78 -43.23 9.87
N THR A 467 3.17 -43.69 10.95
CA THR A 467 2.34 -44.87 10.96
C THR A 467 1.01 -44.55 11.62
N GLU A 468 0.09 -43.94 10.87
CA GLU A 468 -1.36 -44.04 11.06
C GLU A 468 -2.10 -43.15 10.06
N TRP A 469 -2.07 -43.52 8.79
CA TRP A 469 -3.16 -43.24 7.85
C TRP A 469 -3.53 -44.54 7.14
N GLU A 470 -4.16 -45.44 7.91
CA GLU A 470 -4.94 -46.50 7.28
C GLU A 470 -6.31 -45.93 6.87
N LEU A 471 -6.53 -45.98 5.55
CA LEU A 471 -7.72 -46.32 4.83
C LEU A 471 -9.06 -46.29 5.62
N ILE A 472 -9.89 -45.32 5.31
CA ILE A 472 -11.34 -45.54 5.36
C ILE A 472 -11.82 -45.53 3.90
N ASP A 473 -11.97 -46.75 3.36
CA ASP A 473 -12.86 -47.06 2.26
C ASP A 473 -14.30 -47.03 2.82
N GLU A 474 -15.16 -46.19 2.23
CA GLU A 474 -16.52 -46.49 1.80
C GLU A 474 -17.10 -45.28 1.04
#